data_ba51bd62f4f0760c31b821cc1c1c760e
#
_entry.id   ba51bd62f4f0760c31b821cc1c1c760e
#
_cell.length_a   1.000
_cell.length_b   1.000
_cell.length_c   1.000
_cell.angle_alpha   90.00
_cell.angle_beta   90.00
_cell.angle_gamma   90.00
#
_symmetry.space_group_name_H-M   'P 1'
#
loop_
_entity.id
_entity.type
_entity.pdbx_description
1 polymer ?
#
loop_
_entity_poly.entity_id
_entity_poly.type
_entity_poly.pdbx_seq_one_letter_code
_entity_poly.pdbx_strand_id
1 'polypeptide(L)'
;PSIESFLQEAITSKWEVERIIVEDNQQEIEQALIFLIEERSCSVVITTGGTGPAVRDVTPEATESVCEKILPGFGEQMRSISLNHVPTAILSRQTAGIRGSSLIINLPGSPRSIRETLDSVFAAVPYCIDLIGGPYITTEKTVVDTFRPPHAIRE
;
A
#
# COMPACT_ATOMS: atom_id res chain seq x y z
N PRO A 1 -4.38 -13.53 2.14
CA PRO A 1 -3.26 -14.50 2.20
C PRO A 1 -1.99 -14.01 1.51
N SER A 2 -2.08 -13.52 0.25
CA SER A 2 -0.88 -13.09 -0.49
C SER A 2 -0.17 -11.90 0.15
N ILE A 3 -0.93 -10.91 0.64
CA ILE A 3 -0.36 -9.75 1.32
C ILE A 3 0.32 -10.15 2.61
N GLU A 4 -0.37 -10.91 3.45
CA GLU A 4 0.17 -11.30 4.75
C GLU A 4 1.37 -12.24 4.60
N SER A 5 1.33 -13.12 3.61
CA SER A 5 2.45 -14.00 3.29
C SER A 5 3.70 -13.18 2.93
N PHE A 6 3.53 -12.16 2.09
CA PHE A 6 4.63 -11.24 1.74
C PHE A 6 5.16 -10.51 2.98
N LEU A 7 4.27 -9.95 3.78
CA LEU A 7 4.66 -9.19 4.98
C LEU A 7 5.39 -10.07 5.99
N GLN A 8 4.95 -11.32 6.16
CA GLN A 8 5.62 -12.26 7.06
C GLN A 8 7.05 -12.56 6.61
N GLU A 9 7.27 -12.68 5.31
CA GLU A 9 8.61 -12.92 4.78
C GLU A 9 9.48 -11.66 4.82
N ALA A 10 8.87 -10.50 4.61
CA ALA A 10 9.60 -9.25 4.39
C ALA A 10 9.92 -8.50 5.68
N ILE A 11 9.00 -8.44 6.65
CA ILE A 11 9.14 -7.59 7.83
C ILE A 11 9.79 -8.37 8.97
N THR A 12 10.87 -7.82 9.53
CA THR A 12 11.58 -8.40 10.68
C THR A 12 11.25 -7.71 12.00
N SER A 13 10.80 -6.44 11.96
CA SER A 13 10.31 -5.76 13.14
C SER A 13 8.93 -6.29 13.55
N LYS A 14 8.53 -6.03 14.79
CA LYS A 14 7.23 -6.48 15.30
C LYS A 14 6.09 -5.79 14.55
N TRP A 15 5.06 -6.55 14.17
CA TRP A 15 3.88 -6.02 13.50
C TRP A 15 2.64 -6.87 13.82
N GLU A 16 1.49 -6.27 13.64
CA GLU A 16 0.19 -6.90 13.81
C GLU A 16 -0.67 -6.61 12.58
N VAL A 17 -1.69 -7.40 12.34
CA VAL A 17 -2.58 -7.22 11.20
C VAL A 17 -4.03 -7.07 11.62
N GLU A 18 -4.70 -6.10 11.01
CA GLU A 18 -6.15 -5.93 11.06
C GLU A 18 -6.71 -6.20 9.67
N ARG A 19 -7.89 -6.80 9.58
CA ARG A 19 -8.53 -7.10 8.30
C ARG A 19 -9.97 -6.61 8.31
N ILE A 20 -10.35 -5.96 7.21
CA ILE A 20 -11.74 -5.55 6.99
C ILE A 20 -12.10 -5.90 5.55
N ILE A 21 -13.29 -6.45 5.37
CA ILE A 21 -13.86 -6.69 4.05
C ILE A 21 -14.95 -5.66 3.85
N VAL A 22 -14.89 -4.92 2.74
CA VAL A 22 -15.87 -3.90 2.39
C VAL A 22 -16.38 -4.14 0.98
N GLU A 23 -17.57 -3.64 0.71
CA GLU A 23 -18.13 -3.67 -0.64
C GLU A 23 -17.57 -2.55 -1.52
N ASP A 24 -17.81 -2.62 -2.81
CA ASP A 24 -17.40 -1.60 -3.79
C ASP A 24 -18.30 -0.37 -3.66
N ASN A 25 -18.17 0.32 -2.53
CA ASN A 25 -18.90 1.53 -2.19
C ASN A 25 -17.90 2.54 -1.62
N GLN A 26 -17.83 3.70 -2.25
CA GLN A 26 -16.81 4.70 -1.89
C GLN A 26 -16.90 5.11 -0.42
N GLN A 27 -18.09 5.36 0.10
CA GLN A 27 -18.29 5.77 1.49
C GLN A 27 -17.84 4.69 2.47
N GLU A 28 -18.18 3.43 2.19
CA GLU A 28 -17.77 2.32 3.04
C GLU A 28 -16.27 2.13 3.06
N ILE A 29 -15.62 2.27 1.89
CA ILE A 29 -14.17 2.19 1.79
C ILE A 29 -13.53 3.33 2.59
N GLU A 30 -14.01 4.56 2.42
CA GLU A 30 -13.52 5.73 3.16
C GLU A 30 -13.62 5.51 4.67
N GLN A 31 -14.77 5.04 5.14
CA GLN A 31 -14.99 4.76 6.56
C GLN A 31 -14.06 3.69 7.09
N ALA A 32 -13.83 2.63 6.30
CA ALA A 32 -12.90 1.57 6.70
C ALA A 32 -11.46 2.06 6.78
N LEU A 33 -11.02 2.88 5.82
CA LEU A 33 -9.69 3.47 5.83
C LEU A 33 -9.49 4.37 7.05
N ILE A 34 -10.46 5.22 7.34
CA ILE A 34 -10.43 6.12 8.49
C ILE A 34 -10.41 5.31 9.79
N PHE A 35 -11.23 4.28 9.89
CA PHE A 35 -11.27 3.41 11.07
C PHE A 35 -9.93 2.74 11.34
N LEU A 36 -9.32 2.16 10.31
CA LEU A 36 -8.03 1.49 10.47
C LEU A 36 -6.92 2.45 10.92
N ILE A 37 -6.97 3.68 10.44
CA ILE A 37 -5.96 4.69 10.76
C ILE A 37 -6.23 5.36 12.10
N GLU A 38 -7.45 5.86 12.31
CA GLU A 38 -7.79 6.67 13.50
C GLU A 38 -8.06 5.81 14.73
N GLU A 39 -8.74 4.68 14.58
CA GLU A 39 -9.15 3.83 15.72
C GLU A 39 -8.18 2.68 15.97
N ARG A 40 -7.60 2.12 14.92
CA ARG A 40 -6.71 0.96 15.04
C ARG A 40 -5.23 1.30 14.90
N SER A 41 -4.91 2.56 14.63
CA SER A 41 -3.54 3.08 14.55
C SER A 41 -2.66 2.33 13.55
N CYS A 42 -3.24 1.87 12.44
CA CYS A 42 -2.47 1.18 11.41
C CYS A 42 -1.52 2.15 10.72
N SER A 43 -0.24 1.80 10.65
CA SER A 43 0.78 2.62 10.00
C SER A 43 0.77 2.45 8.48
N VAL A 44 0.43 1.24 8.01
CA VAL A 44 0.30 0.94 6.58
C VAL A 44 -1.05 0.28 6.39
N VAL A 45 -1.84 0.80 5.45
CA VAL A 45 -3.13 0.23 5.07
C VAL A 45 -3.04 -0.17 3.62
N ILE A 46 -3.31 -1.43 3.34
CA ILE A 46 -3.22 -1.97 1.98
C ILE A 46 -4.62 -2.41 1.55
N THR A 47 -5.07 -1.89 0.42
CA THR A 47 -6.34 -2.31 -0.20
C THR A 47 -6.07 -3.21 -1.39
N THR A 48 -7.01 -4.09 -1.72
CA THR A 48 -6.95 -4.92 -2.91
C THR A 48 -8.25 -4.81 -3.70
N GLY A 49 -8.13 -4.71 -5.03
CA GLY A 49 -9.29 -4.62 -5.91
C GLY A 49 -9.87 -3.21 -6.01
N GLY A 50 -10.87 -3.07 -6.85
CA GLY A 50 -11.56 -1.81 -7.07
C GLY A 50 -10.73 -0.72 -7.73
N THR A 51 -9.66 -1.07 -8.47
CA THR A 51 -8.69 -0.11 -9.02
C THR A 51 -8.78 0.05 -10.54
N GLY A 52 -9.75 -0.60 -11.20
CA GLY A 52 -9.92 -0.48 -12.65
C GLY A 52 -10.81 0.69 -13.05
N PRO A 53 -11.19 0.75 -14.34
CA PRO A 53 -12.01 1.85 -14.86
C PRO A 53 -13.52 1.57 -14.82
N ALA A 54 -13.96 0.44 -14.26
CA ALA A 54 -15.39 0.12 -14.19
C ALA A 54 -16.12 1.07 -13.22
N VAL A 55 -17.42 1.20 -13.40
CA VAL A 55 -18.24 2.10 -12.56
C VAL A 55 -18.13 1.77 -11.08
N ARG A 56 -18.06 0.48 -10.75
CA ARG A 56 -17.93 0.02 -9.35
C ARG A 56 -16.53 0.17 -8.77
N ASP A 57 -15.52 0.43 -9.60
CA ASP A 57 -14.14 0.57 -9.16
C ASP A 57 -13.94 1.99 -8.60
N VAL A 58 -14.00 2.13 -7.28
CA VAL A 58 -13.98 3.42 -6.58
C VAL A 58 -12.91 3.50 -5.49
N THR A 59 -12.02 2.51 -5.41
CA THR A 59 -10.96 2.49 -4.38
C THR A 59 -10.00 3.68 -4.50
N PRO A 60 -9.52 4.06 -5.70
CA PRO A 60 -8.66 5.25 -5.80
C PRO A 60 -9.37 6.53 -5.36
N GLU A 61 -10.65 6.69 -5.72
CA GLU A 61 -11.44 7.86 -5.30
C GLU A 61 -11.57 7.93 -3.78
N ALA A 62 -11.85 6.80 -3.14
CA ALA A 62 -11.94 6.74 -1.68
C ALA A 62 -10.60 7.08 -1.03
N THR A 63 -9.51 6.56 -1.56
CA THR A 63 -8.16 6.82 -1.06
C THR A 63 -7.81 8.30 -1.18
N GLU A 64 -8.04 8.89 -2.34
CA GLU A 64 -7.78 10.31 -2.57
C GLU A 64 -8.60 11.20 -1.62
N SER A 65 -9.84 10.82 -1.38
CA SER A 65 -10.76 11.57 -0.50
C SER A 65 -10.26 11.65 0.94
N VAL A 66 -9.64 10.59 1.45
CA VAL A 66 -9.21 10.55 2.87
C VAL A 66 -7.75 10.92 3.09
N CYS A 67 -6.97 11.09 2.04
CA CYS A 67 -5.55 11.42 2.14
C CYS A 67 -5.29 12.91 2.01
N GLU A 68 -4.34 13.42 2.81
CA GLU A 68 -3.85 14.79 2.68
C GLU A 68 -2.88 14.94 1.51
N LYS A 69 -2.13 13.87 1.22
CA LYS A 69 -1.14 13.87 0.13
C LYS A 69 -1.26 12.59 -0.67
N ILE A 70 -1.13 12.71 -1.98
CA ILE A 70 -1.07 11.56 -2.87
C ILE A 70 0.38 11.35 -3.31
N LEU A 71 0.79 10.08 -3.37
CA LEU A 71 2.13 9.69 -3.79
C LEU A 71 2.03 8.97 -5.16
N PRO A 72 2.00 9.73 -6.26
CA PRO A 72 1.76 9.13 -7.57
C PRO A 72 2.84 8.14 -8.02
N GLY A 73 4.05 8.27 -7.49
CA GLY A 73 5.15 7.35 -7.82
C GLY A 73 4.84 5.90 -7.53
N PHE A 74 4.03 5.61 -6.51
CA PHE A 74 3.61 4.23 -6.21
C PHE A 74 2.81 3.64 -7.38
N GLY A 75 1.80 4.36 -7.85
CA GLY A 75 0.98 3.92 -8.99
C GLY A 75 1.80 3.79 -10.27
N GLU A 76 2.69 4.73 -10.51
CA GLU A 76 3.60 4.70 -11.67
C GLU A 76 4.45 3.44 -11.67
N GLN A 77 5.09 3.12 -10.56
CA GLN A 77 5.94 1.95 -10.44
C GLN A 77 5.13 0.65 -10.56
N MET A 78 4.00 0.56 -9.88
CA MET A 78 3.15 -0.63 -9.91
C MET A 78 2.65 -0.90 -11.34
N ARG A 79 2.21 0.14 -12.05
CA ARG A 79 1.77 -0.01 -13.45
C ARG A 79 2.92 -0.39 -14.37
N SER A 80 4.09 0.21 -14.16
CA SER A 80 5.28 -0.09 -14.96
C SER A 80 5.65 -1.57 -14.88
N ILE A 81 5.66 -2.13 -13.66
CA ILE A 81 5.96 -3.54 -13.45
C ILE A 81 4.90 -4.43 -14.08
N SER A 82 3.63 -4.11 -13.87
CA SER A 82 2.51 -4.91 -14.40
C SER A 82 2.46 -4.90 -15.93
N LEU A 83 2.87 -3.82 -16.56
CA LEU A 83 2.92 -3.70 -18.01
C LEU A 83 3.90 -4.68 -18.66
N ASN A 84 4.89 -5.18 -17.92
CA ASN A 84 5.79 -6.23 -18.41
C ASN A 84 5.06 -7.56 -18.62
N HIS A 85 3.90 -7.75 -18.03
CA HIS A 85 3.16 -9.01 -18.04
C HIS A 85 1.84 -8.92 -18.80
N VAL A 86 1.15 -7.78 -18.71
CA VAL A 86 -0.18 -7.64 -19.29
C VAL A 86 -0.41 -6.19 -19.77
N PRO A 87 -0.79 -5.99 -21.07
CA PRO A 87 -0.97 -4.64 -21.61
C PRO A 87 -2.13 -3.87 -20.99
N THR A 88 -3.13 -4.55 -20.44
CA THR A 88 -4.27 -3.90 -19.79
C THR A 88 -3.92 -3.29 -18.43
N ALA A 89 -2.72 -3.48 -17.93
CA ALA A 89 -2.25 -2.77 -16.73
C ALA A 89 -2.32 -1.25 -16.88
N ILE A 90 -2.30 -0.74 -18.11
CA ILE A 90 -2.47 0.69 -18.37
C ILE A 90 -3.84 1.23 -17.91
N LEU A 91 -4.83 0.34 -17.72
CA LEU A 91 -6.16 0.71 -17.24
C LEU A 91 -6.23 0.78 -15.71
N SER A 92 -5.22 0.33 -15.01
CA SER A 92 -5.19 0.36 -13.56
C SER A 92 -4.99 1.79 -13.05
N ARG A 93 -5.79 2.17 -12.05
CA ARG A 93 -5.76 3.50 -11.46
C ARG A 93 -5.28 3.46 -10.02
N GLN A 94 -4.60 2.39 -9.62
CA GLN A 94 -4.08 2.25 -8.27
C GLN A 94 -3.14 3.40 -7.91
N THR A 95 -3.21 3.82 -6.66
CA THR A 95 -2.42 4.93 -6.15
C THR A 95 -1.98 4.64 -4.71
N ALA A 96 -1.32 5.59 -4.10
CA ALA A 96 -0.99 5.56 -2.69
C ALA A 96 -1.08 6.99 -2.15
N GLY A 97 -1.34 7.09 -0.85
CA GLY A 97 -1.47 8.39 -0.22
C GLY A 97 -1.19 8.35 1.27
N ILE A 98 -1.08 9.53 1.84
CA ILE A 98 -0.77 9.73 3.26
C ILE A 98 -1.96 10.36 3.95
N ARG A 99 -2.38 9.75 5.07
CA ARG A 99 -3.32 10.34 6.01
C ARG A 99 -2.66 10.34 7.39
N GLY A 100 -2.37 11.52 7.93
CA GLY A 100 -1.66 11.64 9.20
C GLY A 100 -0.30 10.97 9.16
N SER A 101 -0.09 9.99 10.02
CA SER A 101 1.16 9.20 10.09
C SER A 101 1.00 7.81 9.45
N SER A 102 0.06 7.68 8.53
CA SER A 102 -0.25 6.39 7.89
C SER A 102 -0.16 6.48 6.37
N LEU A 103 0.33 5.39 5.77
CA LEU A 103 0.43 5.24 4.31
C LEU A 103 -0.66 4.27 3.85
N ILE A 104 -1.42 4.68 2.83
CA ILE A 104 -2.41 3.82 2.18
C ILE A 104 -1.86 3.44 0.81
N ILE A 105 -1.89 2.15 0.48
CA ILE A 105 -1.45 1.63 -0.83
C ILE A 105 -2.59 0.83 -1.44
N ASN A 106 -2.97 1.18 -2.68
CA ASN A 106 -3.97 0.40 -3.43
C ASN A 106 -3.25 -0.66 -4.27
N LEU A 107 -3.65 -1.91 -4.10
CA LEU A 107 -3.13 -3.01 -4.92
C LEU A 107 -4.21 -3.56 -5.85
N PRO A 108 -3.82 -4.18 -6.97
CA PRO A 108 -4.79 -4.86 -7.83
C PRO A 108 -5.40 -6.07 -7.12
N GLY A 109 -6.55 -6.55 -7.63
CA GLY A 109 -7.28 -7.65 -7.01
C GLY A 109 -6.71 -9.04 -7.28
N SER A 110 -5.91 -9.21 -8.31
CA SER A 110 -5.36 -10.52 -8.69
C SER A 110 -4.24 -10.93 -7.72
N PRO A 111 -4.32 -12.14 -7.12
CA PRO A 111 -3.26 -12.59 -6.19
C PRO A 111 -1.85 -12.57 -6.77
N ARG A 112 -1.72 -12.89 -8.05
CA ARG A 112 -0.43 -12.86 -8.75
C ARG A 112 0.14 -11.44 -8.83
N SER A 113 -0.72 -10.49 -9.20
CA SER A 113 -0.34 -9.08 -9.31
C SER A 113 -0.03 -8.45 -7.96
N ILE A 114 -0.68 -8.91 -6.89
CA ILE A 114 -0.44 -8.42 -5.52
C ILE A 114 1.04 -8.56 -5.16
N ARG A 115 1.61 -9.76 -5.33
CA ARG A 115 3.00 -10.02 -4.95
C ARG A 115 3.98 -9.20 -5.79
N GLU A 116 3.77 -9.16 -7.09
CA GLU A 116 4.62 -8.40 -8.02
C GLU A 116 4.62 -6.91 -7.69
N THR A 117 3.46 -6.35 -7.44
CA THR A 117 3.33 -4.91 -7.18
C THR A 117 3.86 -4.52 -5.80
N LEU A 118 3.60 -5.31 -4.77
CA LEU A 118 4.16 -5.07 -3.43
C LEU A 118 5.69 -5.11 -3.48
N ASP A 119 6.25 -6.13 -4.10
CA ASP A 119 7.70 -6.28 -4.23
C ASP A 119 8.32 -5.06 -4.92
N SER A 120 7.63 -4.49 -5.90
CA SER A 120 8.15 -3.36 -6.68
C SER A 120 8.18 -2.04 -5.92
N VAL A 121 7.38 -1.87 -4.88
CA VAL A 121 7.25 -0.58 -4.15
C VAL A 121 7.67 -0.66 -2.69
N PHE A 122 7.76 -1.85 -2.10
CA PHE A 122 7.96 -1.98 -0.65
C PHE A 122 9.33 -1.47 -0.20
N ALA A 123 10.31 -1.42 -1.08
CA ALA A 123 11.65 -0.88 -0.76
C ALA A 123 11.58 0.57 -0.24
N ALA A 124 10.57 1.34 -0.66
CA ALA A 124 10.37 2.72 -0.24
C ALA A 124 9.47 2.88 0.99
N VAL A 125 8.77 1.82 1.41
CA VAL A 125 7.76 1.92 2.47
C VAL A 125 8.35 2.27 3.83
N PRO A 126 9.40 1.59 4.33
CA PRO A 126 9.92 1.92 5.67
C PRO A 126 10.37 3.37 5.80
N TYR A 127 11.08 3.91 4.83
CA TYR A 127 11.50 5.30 4.89
C TYR A 127 10.33 6.29 4.78
N CYS A 128 9.33 5.95 3.97
CA CYS A 128 8.10 6.74 3.91
C CYS A 128 7.45 6.83 5.29
N ILE A 129 7.36 5.72 5.99
CA ILE A 129 6.78 5.68 7.35
C ILE A 129 7.62 6.49 8.32
N ASP A 130 8.96 6.45 8.21
CA ASP A 130 9.85 7.32 9.02
C ASP A 130 9.50 8.79 8.80
N LEU A 131 9.35 9.20 7.55
CA LEU A 131 9.10 10.60 7.19
C LEU A 131 7.78 11.14 7.72
N ILE A 132 6.79 10.29 7.86
CA ILE A 132 5.46 10.69 8.35
C ILE A 132 5.26 10.43 9.85
N GLY A 133 6.33 10.03 10.55
CA GLY A 133 6.30 9.89 12.01
C GLY A 133 5.80 8.54 12.52
N GLY A 134 5.80 7.52 11.69
CA GLY A 134 5.42 6.16 12.09
C GLY A 134 6.59 5.36 12.69
N PRO A 135 6.36 4.08 12.97
CA PRO A 135 7.37 3.23 13.59
C PRO A 135 8.53 2.90 12.63
N TYR A 136 9.68 2.55 13.22
CA TYR A 136 10.84 2.15 12.45
C TYR A 136 10.70 0.69 11.98
N ILE A 137 10.39 0.50 10.70
CA ILE A 137 10.16 -0.82 10.11
C ILE A 137 11.49 -1.38 9.60
N THR A 138 11.80 -2.62 9.96
CA THR A 138 12.97 -3.32 9.43
C THR A 138 12.53 -4.51 8.59
N THR A 139 13.33 -4.87 7.59
CA THR A 139 12.98 -5.91 6.63
C THR A 139 14.11 -6.91 6.46
N GLU A 140 13.75 -8.11 5.99
CA GLU A 140 14.71 -9.12 5.56
C GLU A 140 15.27 -8.73 4.20
N LYS A 141 16.55 -8.39 4.17
CA LYS A 141 17.21 -7.85 2.98
C LYS A 141 17.13 -8.75 1.75
N THR A 142 17.10 -10.06 1.96
CA THR A 142 17.00 -11.03 0.86
C THR A 142 15.60 -11.09 0.25
N VAL A 143 14.59 -10.59 0.95
CA VAL A 143 13.20 -10.52 0.45
C VAL A 143 12.94 -9.14 -0.14
N VAL A 144 13.19 -8.09 0.64
CA VAL A 144 13.07 -6.69 0.20
C VAL A 144 14.26 -5.91 0.71
N ASP A 145 15.10 -5.44 -0.19
CA ASP A 145 16.23 -4.58 0.16
C ASP A 145 15.73 -3.13 0.23
N THR A 146 15.24 -2.75 1.40
CA THR A 146 14.70 -1.41 1.62
C THR A 146 15.81 -0.37 1.66
N PHE A 147 15.48 0.83 1.18
CA PHE A 147 16.42 1.94 1.15
C PHE A 147 16.09 2.96 2.22
N ARG A 148 17.12 3.34 2.98
CA ARG A 148 17.10 4.54 3.82
C ARG A 148 18.38 5.32 3.55
N PRO A 149 18.32 6.67 3.48
CA PRO A 149 19.55 7.43 3.44
C PRO A 149 20.34 7.24 4.75
N PRO A 150 21.69 7.39 4.74
CA PRO A 150 22.51 7.06 5.91
C PRO A 150 22.06 7.71 7.22
N HIS A 151 21.61 8.97 7.17
CA HIS A 151 21.18 9.70 8.37
C HIS A 151 19.90 9.15 9.01
N ALA A 152 19.11 8.34 8.27
CA ALA A 152 17.86 7.77 8.75
C ALA A 152 18.03 6.34 9.30
N ILE A 153 19.20 5.74 9.14
CA ILE A 153 19.45 4.38 9.61
C ILE A 153 19.63 4.38 11.13
N ARG A 154 18.89 3.50 11.81
CA ARG A 154 18.99 3.27 13.24
C ARG A 154 19.63 1.91 13.49
N GLU A 155 20.51 1.84 14.51
CA GLU A 155 21.18 0.60 14.92
C GLU A 155 20.49 -0.07 16.10
#